data_ebe22b3e482d923e7891ebafc7236a76
#
_entry.id   ebe22b3e482d923e7891ebafc7236a76
#
_cell.length_a   1.000
_cell.length_b   1.000
_cell.length_c   1.000
_cell.angle_alpha   90.00
_cell.angle_beta   90.00
_cell.angle_gamma   90.00
#
_symmetry.space_group_name_H-M   'P 1'
#
loop_
_entity.id
_entity.type
_entity.pdbx_description
1 polymer ?
#
loop_
_entity_poly.entity_id
_entity_poly.type
_entity_poly.pdbx_seq_one_letter_code
_entity_poly.pdbx_strand_id
1 'polypeptide(L)'
;RVSGRVSIGITVGAISSAASDYYDLPEGLYISDVADGSDAEKKGIQSGDMLLAVNGKAVTTTYDVSAVKDGLQVGDTVTLTIYRDGKTFDVKVKLVDTNDIS
;
A
#
# COMPACT_ATOMS: atom_id res chain seq x y z
N ARG A 1 -17.16 -14.32 -16.43
CA ARG A 1 -16.04 -14.81 -15.79
C ARG A 1 -15.27 -13.72 -15.04
N VAL A 2 -14.85 -14.07 -13.94
CA VAL A 2 -14.18 -13.08 -13.13
C VAL A 2 -12.77 -12.88 -13.64
N SER A 3 -12.43 -11.67 -13.95
CA SER A 3 -11.06 -11.31 -14.21
C SER A 3 -10.33 -11.29 -12.87
N GLY A 4 -9.05 -11.14 -12.87
CA GLY A 4 -8.29 -11.04 -11.68
C GLY A 4 -8.76 -9.91 -10.78
N ARG A 5 -8.26 -9.89 -9.56
CA ARG A 5 -8.59 -8.87 -8.59
C ARG A 5 -7.69 -7.67 -8.76
N VAL A 6 -8.21 -6.52 -8.41
CA VAL A 6 -7.42 -5.30 -8.38
C VAL A 6 -6.41 -5.38 -7.25
N SER A 7 -5.18 -5.01 -7.54
CA SER A 7 -4.10 -5.02 -6.55
C SER A 7 -3.22 -3.79 -6.68
N ILE A 8 -2.77 -3.29 -5.55
CA ILE A 8 -1.76 -2.23 -5.52
C ILE A 8 -0.37 -2.85 -5.72
N GLY A 9 -0.24 -4.15 -5.49
CA GLY A 9 1.04 -4.85 -5.64
C GLY A 9 1.87 -4.82 -4.37
N ILE A 10 1.27 -4.52 -3.24
CA ILE A 10 1.98 -4.53 -1.96
C ILE A 10 1.24 -5.41 -0.96
N THR A 11 1.99 -5.98 -0.04
CA THR A 11 1.43 -6.72 1.08
C THR A 11 1.61 -5.87 2.33
N VAL A 12 0.52 -5.62 3.04
CA VAL A 12 0.53 -4.75 4.21
C VAL A 12 0.01 -5.50 5.42
N GLY A 13 0.46 -5.04 6.59
CA GLY A 13 -0.01 -5.58 7.85
C GLY A 13 -0.14 -4.47 8.89
N ALA A 14 -1.00 -4.67 9.86
CA ALA A 14 -1.19 -3.69 10.92
C ALA A 14 0.00 -3.72 11.88
N ILE A 15 0.38 -2.54 12.37
CA ILE A 15 1.42 -2.41 13.39
C ILE A 15 0.72 -2.22 14.73
N SER A 16 1.18 -2.94 15.75
CA SER A 16 0.62 -2.77 17.10
C SER A 16 0.95 -1.39 17.65
N SER A 17 0.11 -0.90 18.55
CA SER A 17 0.36 0.38 19.22
C SER A 17 1.70 0.36 19.95
N ALA A 18 2.04 -0.77 20.57
CA ALA A 18 3.31 -0.90 21.29
C ALA A 18 4.51 -0.78 20.34
N ALA A 19 4.43 -1.41 19.17
CA ALA A 19 5.51 -1.32 18.19
C ALA A 19 5.62 0.11 17.63
N SER A 20 4.50 0.74 17.36
CA SER A 20 4.48 2.11 16.87
C SER A 20 5.13 3.06 17.87
N ASP A 21 4.80 2.94 19.15
CA ASP A 21 5.39 3.77 20.20
C ASP A 21 6.87 3.47 20.40
N TYR A 22 7.24 2.19 20.37
CA TYR A 22 8.62 1.77 20.60
C TYR A 22 9.57 2.30 19.52
N TYR A 23 9.13 2.25 18.28
CA TYR A 23 9.96 2.67 17.13
C TYR A 23 9.69 4.10 16.69
N ASP A 24 8.81 4.82 17.41
CA ASP A 24 8.43 6.19 17.08
C ASP A 24 7.93 6.30 15.63
N LEU A 25 7.02 5.39 15.27
CA LEU A 25 6.46 5.33 13.93
C LEU A 25 5.07 5.97 13.89
N PRO A 26 4.69 6.57 12.77
CA PRO A 26 3.32 7.08 12.63
C PRO A 26 2.32 5.93 12.55
N GLU A 27 1.06 6.23 12.80
CA GLU A 27 0.00 5.25 12.60
C GLU A 27 -0.14 4.95 11.12
N GLY A 28 -0.27 3.68 10.78
CA GLY A 28 -0.37 3.23 9.41
C GLY A 28 -0.17 1.74 9.30
N LEU A 29 0.10 1.30 8.09
CA LEU A 29 0.33 -0.11 7.81
C LEU A 29 1.78 -0.32 7.42
N TYR A 30 2.32 -1.45 7.83
CA TYR A 30 3.67 -1.85 7.48
C TYR A 30 3.63 -2.58 6.13
N ILE A 31 4.50 -2.18 5.21
CA ILE A 31 4.63 -2.86 3.92
C ILE A 31 5.66 -3.97 4.09
N SER A 32 5.18 -5.21 4.08
CA SER A 32 6.06 -6.37 4.29
C SER A 32 6.64 -6.89 2.99
N ASP A 33 5.98 -6.63 1.86
CA ASP A 33 6.45 -7.12 0.58
C ASP A 33 5.88 -6.28 -0.55
N VAL A 34 6.60 -6.23 -1.67
CA VAL A 34 6.17 -5.55 -2.89
C VAL A 34 6.28 -6.56 -4.02
N ALA A 35 5.19 -6.76 -4.74
CA ALA A 35 5.12 -7.78 -5.78
C ALA A 35 6.03 -7.42 -6.97
N ASP A 36 6.79 -8.40 -7.44
CA ASP A 36 7.63 -8.23 -8.62
C ASP A 36 6.76 -7.92 -9.83
N GLY A 37 7.18 -6.94 -10.61
CA GLY A 37 6.47 -6.56 -11.83
C GLY A 37 5.30 -5.61 -11.59
N SER A 38 4.99 -5.27 -10.34
CA SER A 38 3.93 -4.32 -10.04
C SER A 38 4.39 -2.89 -10.30
N ASP A 39 3.44 -1.99 -10.51
CA ASP A 39 3.77 -0.57 -10.65
C ASP A 39 4.35 -0.01 -9.36
N ALA A 40 3.92 -0.53 -8.21
CA ALA A 40 4.48 -0.12 -6.92
C ALA A 40 5.98 -0.38 -6.87
N GLU A 41 6.43 -1.52 -7.35
CA GLU A 41 7.85 -1.83 -7.43
C GLU A 41 8.58 -0.84 -8.36
N LYS A 42 7.98 -0.56 -9.52
CA LYS A 42 8.57 0.36 -10.50
C LYS A 42 8.68 1.78 -9.95
N LYS A 43 7.79 2.16 -9.05
CA LYS A 43 7.80 3.49 -8.45
C LYS A 43 8.72 3.60 -7.24
N GLY A 44 9.39 2.51 -6.87
CA GLY A 44 10.38 2.54 -5.81
C GLY A 44 9.87 2.23 -4.43
N ILE A 45 8.65 1.73 -4.29
CA ILE A 45 8.12 1.29 -3.00
C ILE A 45 8.87 0.02 -2.61
N GLN A 46 9.28 -0.08 -1.35
CA GLN A 46 10.09 -1.18 -0.85
C GLN A 46 9.47 -1.78 0.39
N SER A 47 9.79 -3.05 0.65
CA SER A 47 9.46 -3.67 1.93
C SER A 47 10.17 -2.88 3.04
N GLY A 48 9.49 -2.70 4.14
CA GLY A 48 9.97 -1.87 5.24
C GLY A 48 9.41 -0.45 5.24
N ASP A 49 8.83 -0.02 4.13
CA ASP A 49 8.12 1.26 4.10
C ASP A 49 6.80 1.14 4.86
N MET A 50 6.21 2.27 5.20
CA MET A 50 4.88 2.30 5.81
C MET A 50 3.89 2.98 4.89
N LEU A 51 2.68 2.46 4.84
CA LEU A 51 1.57 3.06 4.10
C LEU A 51 0.70 3.82 5.10
N LEU A 52 0.63 5.13 4.94
CA LEU A 52 -0.10 6.00 5.87
C LEU A 52 -1.49 6.33 5.35
N ALA A 53 -1.65 6.47 4.04
CA ALA A 53 -2.92 6.86 3.46
C ALA A 53 -3.00 6.40 2.02
N VAL A 54 -4.24 6.26 1.53
CA VAL A 54 -4.52 5.95 0.13
C VAL A 54 -5.53 6.98 -0.35
N ASN A 55 -5.18 7.70 -1.41
CA ASN A 55 -6.01 8.77 -1.97
C ASN A 55 -6.43 9.80 -0.92
N GLY A 56 -5.53 10.09 0.01
CA GLY A 56 -5.77 11.07 1.06
C GLY A 56 -6.55 10.54 2.25
N LYS A 57 -6.96 9.26 2.24
CA LYS A 57 -7.66 8.65 3.36
C LYS A 57 -6.68 7.85 4.20
N ALA A 58 -6.60 8.18 5.48
CA ALA A 58 -5.73 7.46 6.39
C ALA A 58 -6.14 5.98 6.46
N VAL A 59 -5.15 5.10 6.41
CA VAL A 59 -5.38 3.66 6.52
C VAL A 59 -4.59 3.15 7.72
N THR A 60 -5.26 2.45 8.60
CA THR A 60 -4.64 1.89 9.81
C THR A 60 -4.87 0.40 9.93
N THR A 61 -5.71 -0.16 9.05
CA THR A 61 -5.97 -1.60 9.02
C THR A 61 -5.96 -2.07 7.56
N THR A 62 -5.72 -3.37 7.37
CA THR A 62 -5.80 -3.96 6.04
C THR A 62 -7.21 -3.83 5.45
N TYR A 63 -8.21 -3.80 6.31
CA TYR A 63 -9.58 -3.61 5.91
C TYR A 63 -9.79 -2.25 5.24
N ASP A 64 -9.15 -1.21 5.76
CA ASP A 64 -9.25 0.13 5.17
C ASP A 64 -8.73 0.14 3.74
N VAL A 65 -7.62 -0.57 3.48
CA VAL A 65 -7.06 -0.68 2.13
C VAL A 65 -8.02 -1.42 1.21
N SER A 66 -8.59 -2.52 1.68
CA SER A 66 -9.56 -3.28 0.89
C SER A 66 -10.78 -2.45 0.55
N ALA A 67 -11.27 -1.66 1.50
CA ALA A 67 -12.43 -0.81 1.28
C ALA A 67 -12.15 0.24 0.19
N VAL A 68 -10.95 0.80 0.16
CA VAL A 68 -10.59 1.74 -0.91
C VAL A 68 -10.52 1.03 -2.26
N LYS A 69 -9.92 -0.16 -2.30
CA LYS A 69 -9.78 -0.92 -3.56
C LYS A 69 -11.12 -1.36 -4.14
N ASP A 70 -12.11 -1.60 -3.29
CA ASP A 70 -13.42 -2.11 -3.75
C ASP A 70 -14.10 -1.18 -4.74
N GLY A 71 -13.79 0.10 -4.72
CA GLY A 71 -14.37 1.06 -5.65
C GLY A 71 -13.51 1.33 -6.88
N LEU A 72 -12.42 0.60 -7.05
CA LEU A 72 -11.43 0.89 -8.08
C LEU A 72 -11.28 -0.29 -9.04
N GLN A 73 -10.69 -0.01 -10.20
CA GLN A 73 -10.51 -0.99 -11.26
C GLN A 73 -9.04 -1.04 -11.69
N VAL A 74 -8.68 -2.14 -12.35
CA VAL A 74 -7.36 -2.26 -12.99
C VAL A 74 -7.16 -1.08 -13.93
N GLY A 75 -6.02 -0.44 -13.84
CA GLY A 75 -5.70 0.73 -14.64
C GLY A 75 -5.94 2.05 -13.93
N ASP A 76 -6.72 2.05 -12.85
CA ASP A 76 -6.88 3.25 -12.04
C ASP A 76 -5.57 3.57 -11.32
N THR A 77 -5.35 4.84 -11.04
CA THR A 77 -4.18 5.30 -10.31
C THR A 77 -4.59 5.70 -8.90
N VAL A 78 -3.82 5.27 -7.92
CA VAL A 78 -4.02 5.67 -6.52
C VAL A 78 -2.79 6.41 -6.04
N THR A 79 -2.99 7.37 -5.15
CA THR A 79 -1.90 8.07 -4.49
C THR A 79 -1.68 7.42 -3.13
N LEU A 80 -0.49 6.87 -2.94
CA LEU A 80 -0.10 6.25 -1.67
C LEU A 80 0.78 7.23 -0.91
N THR A 81 0.44 7.48 0.34
CA THR A 81 1.29 8.28 1.21
C THR A 81 2.19 7.32 1.97
N ILE A 82 3.48 7.43 1.72
CA ILE A 82 4.49 6.49 2.20
C ILE A 82 5.39 7.19 3.21
N TYR A 83 5.76 6.46 4.25
CA TYR A 83 6.72 6.92 5.25
C TYR A 83 7.97 6.05 5.18
N ARG A 84 9.12 6.69 5.07
CA ARG A 84 10.42 6.02 5.01
C ARG A 84 11.47 6.90 5.67
N ASP A 85 12.18 6.36 6.65
CA ASP A 85 13.34 7.03 7.28
C ASP A 85 13.02 8.45 7.77
N GLY A 86 11.86 8.62 8.39
CA GLY A 86 11.46 9.92 8.94
C GLY A 86 10.87 10.88 7.92
N LYS A 87 10.70 10.44 6.67
CA LYS A 87 10.18 11.28 5.60
C LYS A 87 8.87 10.72 5.09
N THR A 88 7.95 11.62 4.74
CA THR A 88 6.67 11.27 4.15
C THR A 88 6.62 11.79 2.73
N PHE A 89 6.18 10.96 1.80
CA PHE A 89 6.07 11.36 0.40
C PHE A 89 4.91 10.60 -0.26
N ASP A 90 4.39 11.18 -1.33
CA ASP A 90 3.29 10.57 -2.09
C ASP A 90 3.85 9.85 -3.31
N VAL A 91 3.29 8.68 -3.59
CA VAL A 91 3.64 7.89 -4.77
C VAL A 91 2.36 7.55 -5.50
N LYS A 92 2.31 7.83 -6.80
CA LYS A 92 1.17 7.45 -7.63
C LYS A 92 1.45 6.09 -8.22
N VAL A 93 0.55 5.15 -7.95
CA VAL A 93 0.70 3.76 -8.35
C VAL A 93 -0.52 3.35 -9.16
N LYS A 94 -0.27 2.71 -10.28
CA LYS A 94 -1.33 2.19 -11.13
C LYS A 94 -1.73 0.81 -10.64
N LEU A 95 -3.03 0.60 -10.49
CA LEU A 95 -3.55 -0.69 -10.05
C LEU A 95 -3.39 -1.71 -11.16
N VAL A 96 -3.06 -2.92 -10.76
CA VAL A 96 -2.81 -4.03 -11.68
C VAL A 96 -3.72 -5.19 -11.34
N ASP A 97 -3.87 -6.10 -12.30
CA ASP A 97 -4.57 -7.36 -12.08
C ASP A 97 -3.62 -8.30 -11.32
N THR A 98 -4.13 -8.97 -10.29
CA THR A 98 -3.30 -9.89 -9.52
C THR A 98 -2.72 -11.01 -10.36
N ASN A 99 -3.32 -11.30 -11.51
CA ASN A 99 -2.78 -12.29 -12.44
C ASN A 99 -1.57 -11.81 -13.22
N ASP A 100 -1.31 -10.50 -13.23
CA ASP A 100 -0.21 -9.89 -13.98
C ASP A 100 1.04 -9.67 -13.13
N ILE A 101 1.00 -10.03 -11.86
CA ILE A 101 2.13 -9.86 -10.95
C ILE A 101 2.48 -11.17 -10.30
N SER A 102 3.73 -11.32 -9.92
CA SER A 102 4.21 -12.55 -9.29
C SER A 102 4.27 -12.44 -7.79
#